data_c048df75ecfc97a36c8f7845f3bd0596
#
_entry.id   c048df75ecfc97a36c8f7845f3bd0596
#
_cell.length_a   1.000
_cell.length_b   1.000
_cell.length_c   1.000
_cell.angle_alpha   90.00
_cell.angle_beta   90.00
_cell.angle_gamma   90.00
#
_symmetry.space_group_name_H-M   'P 1'
#
loop_
_entity.id
_entity.type
_entity.pdbx_description
1 polymer ?
#
loop_
_entity_poly.entity_id
_entity_poly.type
_entity_poly.pdbx_seq_one_letter_code
_entity_poly.pdbx_strand_id
1 'polypeptide(L)'
;LYPIDFVERLYRAYQKDPSKIYFYRGHYVLFDKNGEPRPYLDWVKQGAKGCDIYNFPTGVGGILYPPHCYHEDMTNKEFFLQLCPNADDVWFKTMTFLKGTLCEKIDTPHYDTLFVPIDIDEESSLQRINVVSGGNDKQIAAVFRHYNISDR
;
A
#
# COMPACT_ATOMS: atom_id res chain seq x y z
N LEU A 1 11.18 -14.24 7.00
CA LEU A 1 10.39 -15.48 6.94
C LEU A 1 8.97 -15.19 7.39
N TYR A 2 7.97 -15.84 6.79
CA TYR A 2 6.56 -15.66 7.12
C TYR A 2 6.05 -16.81 8.00
N PRO A 3 5.02 -16.57 8.86
CA PRO A 3 4.36 -17.63 9.62
C PRO A 3 3.76 -18.71 8.72
N ILE A 4 3.65 -19.93 9.22
CA ILE A 4 3.12 -21.07 8.44
C ILE A 4 1.66 -20.87 7.99
N ASP A 5 0.88 -20.15 8.77
CA ASP A 5 -0.55 -19.85 8.51
C ASP A 5 -0.79 -18.48 7.85
N PHE A 6 0.27 -17.83 7.35
CA PHE A 6 0.25 -16.51 6.76
C PHE A 6 -0.79 -16.33 5.64
N VAL A 7 -0.77 -17.22 4.66
CA VAL A 7 -1.69 -17.19 3.52
C VAL A 7 -3.10 -17.61 3.95
N GLU A 8 -3.20 -18.61 4.83
CA GLU A 8 -4.49 -19.10 5.33
C GLU A 8 -5.28 -18.00 6.05
N ARG A 9 -4.64 -17.19 6.89
CA ARG A 9 -5.31 -16.07 7.59
C ARG A 9 -5.83 -15.03 6.62
N LEU A 10 -5.05 -14.64 5.62
CA LEU A 10 -5.50 -13.73 4.54
C LEU A 10 -6.71 -14.30 3.80
N TYR A 11 -6.65 -15.58 3.44
CA TYR A 11 -7.73 -16.24 2.72
C TYR A 11 -9.00 -16.39 3.57
N ARG A 12 -8.88 -16.71 4.84
CA ARG A 12 -10.04 -16.74 5.77
C ARG A 12 -10.71 -15.37 5.94
N ALA A 13 -9.92 -14.29 5.95
CA ALA A 13 -10.48 -12.94 5.97
C ALA A 13 -11.22 -12.63 4.67
N TYR A 14 -10.61 -12.94 3.52
CA TYR A 14 -11.23 -12.82 2.20
C TYR A 14 -12.56 -13.60 2.08
N GLN A 15 -12.63 -14.81 2.62
CA GLN A 15 -13.88 -15.60 2.59
C GLN A 15 -15.04 -14.95 3.34
N LYS A 16 -14.78 -14.09 4.32
CA LYS A 16 -15.83 -13.36 5.05
C LYS A 16 -16.43 -12.22 4.24
N ASP A 17 -15.58 -11.51 3.49
CA ASP A 17 -16.01 -10.42 2.61
C ASP A 17 -15.04 -10.30 1.42
N PRO A 18 -15.35 -10.94 0.28
CA PRO A 18 -14.48 -10.97 -0.88
C PRO A 18 -14.41 -9.64 -1.65
N SER A 19 -15.12 -8.61 -1.21
CA SER A 19 -15.08 -7.29 -1.86
C SER A 19 -13.93 -6.41 -1.41
N LYS A 20 -13.20 -6.82 -0.35
CA LYS A 20 -12.15 -6.02 0.28
C LYS A 20 -10.75 -6.58 0.02
N ILE A 21 -9.76 -5.68 0.11
CA ILE A 21 -8.35 -6.04 0.17
C ILE A 21 -7.97 -6.30 1.62
N TYR A 22 -7.24 -7.39 1.87
CA TYR A 22 -6.77 -7.75 3.21
C TYR A 22 -5.26 -7.68 3.29
N PHE A 23 -4.74 -7.12 4.38
CA PHE A 23 -3.30 -6.93 4.55
C PHE A 23 -2.90 -6.94 6.03
N TYR A 24 -1.62 -7.23 6.29
CA TYR A 24 -1.07 -7.22 7.65
C TYR A 24 -0.41 -5.89 8.00
N ARG A 25 0.41 -5.36 7.09
CA ARG A 25 1.19 -4.15 7.32
C ARG A 25 0.82 -3.08 6.32
N GLY A 26 0.70 -1.86 6.82
CA GLY A 26 0.41 -0.72 5.97
C GLY A 26 0.45 0.59 6.75
N HIS A 27 0.26 1.66 6.02
CA HIS A 27 0.24 3.04 6.49
C HIS A 27 -1.16 3.62 6.27
N TYR A 28 -1.32 4.91 6.51
CA TYR A 28 -2.60 5.60 6.29
C TYR A 28 -2.36 6.87 5.47
N VAL A 29 -2.96 6.95 4.29
CA VAL A 29 -2.87 8.11 3.40
C VAL A 29 -3.41 9.33 4.11
N LEU A 30 -2.62 10.40 4.13
CA LEU A 30 -2.98 11.67 4.73
C LEU A 30 -2.91 12.78 3.69
N PHE A 31 -3.85 13.69 3.77
CA PHE A 31 -3.88 14.91 2.97
C PHE A 31 -3.71 16.14 3.85
N ASP A 32 -3.25 17.22 3.26
CA ASP A 32 -3.21 18.53 3.90
C ASP A 32 -4.55 19.26 3.72
N LYS A 33 -4.64 20.49 4.26
CA LYS A 33 -5.84 21.34 4.17
C LYS A 33 -6.22 21.78 2.76
N ASN A 34 -5.33 21.59 1.78
CA ASN A 34 -5.56 21.92 0.38
C ASN A 34 -5.95 20.68 -0.44
N GLY A 35 -6.03 19.49 0.20
CA GLY A 35 -6.30 18.22 -0.46
C GLY A 35 -5.08 17.59 -1.13
N GLU A 36 -3.86 18.10 -0.88
CA GLU A 36 -2.62 17.53 -1.40
C GLU A 36 -2.11 16.42 -0.46
N PRO A 37 -1.47 15.37 -1.00
CA PRO A 37 -0.93 14.31 -0.17
C PRO A 37 0.18 14.84 0.74
N ARG A 38 0.09 14.49 2.02
CA ARG A 38 1.17 14.78 2.99
C ARG A 38 2.38 13.89 2.72
N PRO A 39 3.57 14.24 3.24
CA PRO A 39 4.77 13.43 3.09
C PRO A 39 4.55 11.97 3.52
N TYR A 40 5.09 11.04 2.76
CA TYR A 40 4.96 9.60 3.00
C TYR A 40 5.34 9.17 4.43
N LEU A 41 6.35 9.81 5.03
CA LEU A 41 6.74 9.54 6.42
C LEU A 41 5.65 9.88 7.44
N ASP A 42 4.75 10.81 7.13
CA ASP A 42 3.59 11.09 7.99
C ASP A 42 2.57 9.96 7.92
N TRP A 43 2.39 9.35 6.73
CA TRP A 43 1.55 8.15 6.57
C TRP A 43 2.08 6.97 7.38
N VAL A 44 3.42 6.77 7.37
CA VAL A 44 4.09 5.74 8.17
C VAL A 44 3.81 5.91 9.65
N LYS A 45 3.95 7.14 10.17
CA LYS A 45 3.71 7.48 11.58
C LYS A 45 2.25 7.28 11.99
N GLN A 46 1.30 7.59 11.10
CA GLN A 46 -0.12 7.41 11.36
C GLN A 46 -0.51 5.94 11.47
N GLY A 47 0.10 5.08 10.64
CA GLY A 47 -0.23 3.65 10.57
C GLY A 47 -1.64 3.36 10.06
N ALA A 48 -1.85 2.15 9.55
CA ALA A 48 -3.14 1.71 9.02
C ALA A 48 -4.17 1.48 10.12
N LYS A 49 -5.47 1.68 9.79
CA LYS A 49 -6.59 1.60 10.73
C LYS A 49 -7.67 0.66 10.20
N GLY A 50 -8.03 -0.39 10.92
CA GLY A 50 -9.18 -1.24 10.64
C GLY A 50 -9.49 -1.44 9.15
N CYS A 51 -10.71 -1.12 8.73
CA CYS A 51 -11.16 -1.15 7.34
C CYS A 51 -11.39 0.28 6.84
N ASP A 52 -10.59 0.73 5.87
CA ASP A 52 -10.66 2.10 5.35
C ASP A 52 -10.11 2.18 3.92
N ILE A 53 -10.67 3.09 3.12
CA ILE A 53 -10.18 3.37 1.76
C ILE A 53 -8.81 4.06 1.76
N TYR A 54 -8.46 4.78 2.81
CA TYR A 54 -7.16 5.45 2.97
C TYR A 54 -6.05 4.55 3.51
N ASN A 55 -6.36 3.31 3.91
CA ASN A 55 -5.32 2.35 4.24
C ASN A 55 -4.41 2.10 3.03
N PHE A 56 -3.10 2.17 3.26
CA PHE A 56 -2.05 1.96 2.27
C PHE A 56 -1.29 0.67 2.61
N PRO A 57 -1.70 -0.48 2.06
CA PRO A 57 -1.00 -1.74 2.26
C PRO A 57 0.41 -1.70 1.70
N THR A 58 1.37 -2.35 2.37
CA THR A 58 2.75 -2.49 1.89
C THR A 58 3.07 -3.95 1.58
N GLY A 59 3.60 -4.22 0.37
CA GLY A 59 3.80 -5.56 -0.18
C GLY A 59 4.62 -6.48 0.70
N VAL A 60 5.65 -5.96 1.33
CA VAL A 60 6.52 -6.74 2.25
C VAL A 60 5.75 -7.37 3.42
N GLY A 61 4.64 -6.77 3.81
CA GLY A 61 3.81 -7.28 4.91
C GLY A 61 2.82 -8.37 4.50
N GLY A 62 2.60 -8.57 3.21
CA GLY A 62 1.59 -9.48 2.67
C GLY A 62 0.23 -8.82 2.47
N ILE A 63 -0.27 -8.94 1.25
CA ILE A 63 -1.55 -8.38 0.83
C ILE A 63 -2.29 -9.43 0.00
N LEU A 64 -3.60 -9.57 0.23
CA LEU A 64 -4.49 -10.32 -0.63
C LEU A 64 -5.36 -9.34 -1.40
N TYR A 65 -5.23 -9.35 -2.71
CA TYR A 65 -6.04 -8.58 -3.63
C TYR A 65 -7.13 -9.48 -4.24
N PRO A 66 -8.41 -9.18 -4.02
CA PRO A 66 -9.48 -9.93 -4.65
C PRO A 66 -9.56 -9.65 -6.17
N PRO A 67 -10.20 -10.52 -6.96
CA PRO A 67 -10.49 -10.21 -8.36
C PRO A 67 -11.27 -8.90 -8.50
N HIS A 68 -10.97 -8.14 -9.56
CA HIS A 68 -11.67 -6.89 -9.91
C HIS A 68 -11.53 -5.73 -8.90
N CYS A 69 -10.55 -5.78 -7.99
CA CYS A 69 -10.32 -4.72 -6.99
C CYS A 69 -9.61 -3.47 -7.55
N TYR A 70 -9.20 -3.47 -8.80
CA TYR A 70 -8.41 -2.41 -9.44
C TYR A 70 -9.20 -1.61 -10.48
N HIS A 71 -8.78 -0.37 -10.68
CA HIS A 71 -9.14 0.45 -11.84
C HIS A 71 -8.61 -0.19 -13.14
N GLU A 72 -9.25 0.13 -14.28
CA GLU A 72 -8.90 -0.42 -15.60
C GLU A 72 -7.46 -0.15 -16.04
N ASP A 73 -6.88 0.97 -15.60
CA ASP A 73 -5.48 1.33 -15.87
C ASP A 73 -4.44 0.48 -15.12
N MET A 74 -4.86 -0.51 -14.31
CA MET A 74 -3.95 -1.33 -13.53
C MET A 74 -2.82 -1.94 -14.38
N THR A 75 -3.12 -2.35 -15.60
CA THR A 75 -2.17 -2.96 -16.54
C THR A 75 -1.59 -1.98 -17.56
N ASN A 76 -1.84 -0.68 -17.41
CA ASN A 76 -1.29 0.36 -18.28
C ASN A 76 0.20 0.55 -17.99
N LYS A 77 1.01 -0.19 -18.73
CA LYS A 77 2.47 -0.21 -18.57
C LYS A 77 3.11 1.17 -18.78
N GLU A 78 2.58 1.97 -19.69
CA GLU A 78 3.12 3.30 -19.99
C GLU A 78 2.97 4.21 -18.78
N PHE A 79 1.77 4.32 -18.22
CA PHE A 79 1.51 5.13 -17.03
C PHE A 79 2.26 4.61 -15.81
N PHE A 80 2.28 3.30 -15.58
CA PHE A 80 3.03 2.72 -14.48
C PHE A 80 4.50 3.10 -14.54
N LEU A 81 5.18 2.87 -15.67
CA LEU A 81 6.59 3.18 -15.81
C LEU A 81 6.91 4.68 -15.77
N GLN A 82 5.98 5.51 -16.22
CA GLN A 82 6.14 6.98 -16.18
C GLN A 82 5.92 7.56 -14.79
N LEU A 83 4.92 7.09 -14.06
CA LEU A 83 4.45 7.71 -12.82
C LEU A 83 5.01 7.05 -11.55
N CYS A 84 5.16 5.72 -11.57
CA CYS A 84 5.56 4.92 -10.40
C CYS A 84 6.63 3.86 -10.71
N PRO A 85 7.77 4.21 -11.34
CA PRO A 85 8.74 3.22 -11.83
C PRO A 85 9.41 2.38 -10.72
N ASN A 86 9.42 2.85 -9.47
CA ASN A 86 10.12 2.21 -8.35
C ASN A 86 9.23 1.98 -7.12
N ALA A 87 7.92 2.27 -7.20
CA ALA A 87 7.00 2.18 -6.07
C ALA A 87 5.69 1.50 -6.48
N ASP A 88 5.74 0.19 -6.65
CA ASP A 88 4.59 -0.64 -7.00
C ASP A 88 3.45 -0.53 -5.98
N ASP A 89 3.76 -0.44 -4.69
CA ASP A 89 2.75 -0.22 -3.64
C ASP A 89 1.95 1.08 -3.86
N VAL A 90 2.60 2.15 -4.36
CA VAL A 90 1.93 3.42 -4.70
C VAL A 90 1.00 3.23 -5.90
N TRP A 91 1.44 2.50 -6.92
CA TRP A 91 0.61 2.18 -8.07
C TRP A 91 -0.60 1.35 -7.69
N PHE A 92 -0.39 0.23 -6.99
CA PHE A 92 -1.47 -0.65 -6.54
C PHE A 92 -2.47 0.11 -5.67
N LYS A 93 -2.00 0.92 -4.74
CA LYS A 93 -2.89 1.75 -3.91
C LYS A 93 -3.70 2.73 -4.74
N THR A 94 -3.09 3.41 -5.70
CA THR A 94 -3.79 4.33 -6.58
C THR A 94 -4.90 3.62 -7.35
N MET A 95 -4.62 2.48 -7.95
CA MET A 95 -5.61 1.72 -8.72
C MET A 95 -6.77 1.21 -7.87
N THR A 96 -6.50 0.78 -6.64
CA THR A 96 -7.55 0.33 -5.72
C THR A 96 -8.37 1.51 -5.17
N PHE A 97 -7.74 2.66 -4.94
CA PHE A 97 -8.42 3.89 -4.50
C PHE A 97 -9.36 4.43 -5.57
N LEU A 98 -8.94 4.48 -6.82
CA LEU A 98 -9.78 4.87 -7.96
C LEU A 98 -10.98 3.94 -8.14
N LYS A 99 -10.78 2.65 -7.92
CA LYS A 99 -11.84 1.64 -7.94
C LYS A 99 -12.84 1.79 -6.79
N GLY A 100 -12.43 2.43 -5.70
CA GLY A 100 -13.23 2.54 -4.48
C GLY A 100 -13.16 1.30 -3.58
N THR A 101 -12.14 0.45 -3.73
CA THR A 101 -11.99 -0.78 -2.98
C THR A 101 -11.46 -0.49 -1.58
N LEU A 102 -12.17 -0.96 -0.55
CA LEU A 102 -11.75 -0.85 0.84
C LEU A 102 -10.57 -1.78 1.16
N CYS A 103 -9.67 -1.32 2.01
CA CYS A 103 -8.54 -2.09 2.51
C CYS A 103 -8.72 -2.36 4.01
N GLU A 104 -8.77 -3.63 4.39
CA GLU A 104 -8.96 -4.05 5.79
C GLU A 104 -7.68 -4.64 6.36
N LYS A 105 -7.18 -4.03 7.44
CA LYS A 105 -6.04 -4.53 8.17
C LYS A 105 -6.45 -5.73 9.01
N ILE A 106 -5.75 -6.85 8.83
CA ILE A 106 -5.90 -8.03 9.70
C ILE A 106 -5.17 -7.74 11.01
N ASP A 107 -5.89 -7.83 12.11
CA ASP A 107 -5.30 -7.72 13.43
C ASP A 107 -4.50 -9.00 13.75
N THR A 108 -3.22 -8.81 14.00
CA THR A 108 -2.30 -9.88 14.39
C THR A 108 -1.53 -9.45 15.62
N PRO A 109 -1.90 -9.99 16.79
CA PRO A 109 -1.09 -9.81 17.98
C PRO A 109 0.36 -10.26 17.68
N HIS A 110 1.33 -9.42 18.00
CA HIS A 110 2.75 -9.73 17.81
C HIS A 110 3.22 -9.79 16.34
N TYR A 111 2.65 -8.98 15.45
CA TYR A 111 3.09 -8.90 14.05
C TYR A 111 4.61 -8.75 13.91
N ASP A 112 5.23 -7.88 14.71
CA ASP A 112 6.67 -7.62 14.67
C ASP A 112 7.55 -8.81 15.09
N THR A 113 6.98 -9.78 15.80
CA THR A 113 7.66 -11.01 16.21
C THR A 113 7.40 -12.19 15.26
N LEU A 114 6.40 -12.07 14.37
CA LEU A 114 6.04 -13.13 13.42
C LEU A 114 6.91 -13.12 12.16
N PHE A 115 7.51 -11.98 11.84
CA PHE A 115 8.35 -11.84 10.64
C PHE A 115 9.82 -11.75 11.03
N VAL A 116 10.59 -12.74 10.62
CA VAL A 116 12.03 -12.70 10.79
C VAL A 116 12.64 -11.94 9.64
N PRO A 117 13.21 -10.74 9.86
CA PRO A 117 13.91 -10.01 8.80
C PRO A 117 15.11 -10.84 8.32
N ILE A 118 15.42 -10.72 7.04
CA ILE A 118 16.67 -11.21 6.45
C ILE A 118 17.54 -9.99 6.27
N ASP A 119 18.81 -10.08 6.66
CA ASP A 119 19.75 -8.98 6.45
C ASP A 119 19.86 -8.68 4.96
N ILE A 120 19.54 -7.45 4.60
CA ILE A 120 19.61 -6.94 3.23
C ILE A 120 20.72 -5.89 3.21
N ASP A 121 21.52 -5.89 2.16
CA ASP A 121 22.49 -4.84 1.91
C ASP A 121 21.75 -3.49 1.77
N GLU A 122 21.95 -2.61 2.76
CA GLU A 122 21.23 -1.33 2.86
C GLU A 122 21.57 -0.39 1.70
N GLU A 123 22.74 -0.50 1.08
CA GLU A 123 23.17 0.42 0.04
C GLU A 123 22.40 0.28 -1.27
N SER A 124 21.95 -0.93 -1.60
CA SER A 124 21.21 -1.24 -2.84
C SER A 124 19.69 -1.33 -2.65
N SER A 125 19.18 -1.08 -1.42
CA SER A 125 17.78 -1.30 -1.11
C SER A 125 16.85 -0.26 -1.73
N LEU A 126 15.69 -0.72 -2.28
CA LEU A 126 14.61 0.17 -2.74
C LEU A 126 14.12 1.11 -1.62
N GLN A 127 14.25 0.71 -0.36
CA GLN A 127 13.91 1.53 0.80
C GLN A 127 14.73 2.82 0.82
N ARG A 128 16.03 2.76 0.49
CA ARG A 128 16.88 3.96 0.44
C ARG A 128 16.42 4.92 -0.65
N ILE A 129 16.11 4.42 -1.84
CA ILE A 129 15.64 5.23 -2.97
C ILE A 129 14.27 5.82 -2.68
N ASN A 130 13.34 4.99 -2.23
CA ASN A 130 11.93 5.35 -2.10
C ASN A 130 11.63 6.17 -0.84
N VAL A 131 12.28 5.86 0.28
CA VAL A 131 12.01 6.53 1.57
C VAL A 131 13.05 7.61 1.86
N VAL A 132 14.33 7.26 1.92
CA VAL A 132 15.38 8.20 2.34
C VAL A 132 15.60 9.31 1.31
N SER A 133 15.57 8.98 0.01
CA SER A 133 15.76 9.95 -1.08
C SER A 133 14.45 10.60 -1.56
N GLY A 134 13.33 10.38 -0.87
CA GLY A 134 12.03 10.97 -1.19
C GLY A 134 11.41 10.46 -2.50
N GLY A 135 11.79 9.25 -2.94
CA GLY A 135 11.26 8.66 -4.17
C GLY A 135 9.76 8.40 -4.10
N ASN A 136 9.24 7.95 -2.94
CA ASN A 136 7.81 7.75 -2.73
C ASN A 136 7.03 9.06 -2.86
N ASP A 137 7.48 10.15 -2.24
CA ASP A 137 6.80 11.44 -2.28
C ASP A 137 6.66 11.96 -3.72
N LYS A 138 7.71 11.82 -4.53
CA LYS A 138 7.69 12.22 -5.94
C LYS A 138 6.70 11.39 -6.76
N GLN A 139 6.70 10.07 -6.57
CA GLN A 139 5.82 9.16 -7.29
C GLN A 139 4.36 9.31 -6.84
N ILE A 140 4.09 9.49 -5.55
CA ILE A 140 2.76 9.82 -5.01
C ILE A 140 2.25 11.12 -5.63
N ALA A 141 3.04 12.19 -5.60
CA ALA A 141 2.64 13.46 -6.18
C ALA A 141 2.36 13.37 -7.69
N ALA A 142 3.16 12.60 -8.42
CA ALA A 142 2.98 12.40 -9.86
C ALA A 142 1.67 11.67 -10.18
N VAL A 143 1.43 10.53 -9.53
CA VAL A 143 0.27 9.68 -9.81
C VAL A 143 -1.03 10.30 -9.27
N PHE A 144 -1.02 10.93 -8.09
CA PHE A 144 -2.20 11.58 -7.52
C PHE A 144 -2.63 12.79 -8.36
N ARG A 145 -1.66 13.58 -8.84
CA ARG A 145 -1.95 14.68 -9.77
C ARG A 145 -2.52 14.17 -11.08
N HIS A 146 -1.96 13.11 -11.66
CA HIS A 146 -2.43 12.54 -12.94
C HIS A 146 -3.89 12.11 -12.86
N TYR A 147 -4.30 11.49 -11.75
CA TYR A 147 -5.66 10.99 -11.55
C TYR A 147 -6.57 11.94 -10.75
N ASN A 148 -6.12 13.16 -10.45
CA ASN A 148 -6.85 14.15 -9.64
C ASN A 148 -7.33 13.58 -8.29
N ILE A 149 -6.47 12.83 -7.61
CA ILE A 149 -6.75 12.25 -6.29
C ILE A 149 -6.51 13.32 -5.22
N SER A 150 -7.53 13.60 -4.43
CA SER A 150 -7.50 14.48 -3.28
C SER A 150 -8.31 13.86 -2.14
N ASP A 151 -8.34 14.52 -0.98
CA ASP A 151 -9.22 14.13 0.13
C ASP A 151 -10.69 14.15 -0.32
N ARG A 152 -11.47 13.14 0.08
CA ARG A 152 -12.89 12.96 -0.28
C ARG A 152 -13.79 13.31 0.88
#